data_30c9a10fe551cea35346f18676d552a4
#
_entry.id   30c9a10fe551cea35346f18676d552a4
#
_cell.length_a   1.000
_cell.length_b   1.000
_cell.length_c   1.000
_cell.angle_alpha   90.00
_cell.angle_beta   90.00
_cell.angle_gamma   90.00
#
_symmetry.space_group_name_H-M   'P 1'
#
loop_
_entity.id
_entity.type
_entity.pdbx_description
1 polymer ?
#
loop_
_entity_poly.entity_id
_entity_poly.type
_entity_poly.pdbx_seq_one_letter_code
_entity_poly.pdbx_strand_id
1 'polypeptide(L)'
;IREWELESMKSLVHRLEAHMDNVYSLRFFYSYQIPRLGKEFDLLQIKDDQIVNIELKSGIVSDEAIRRQLIQNRYYLSVFGKSILSYTYISSEDHLVRLTNHDHIVEGDWKQLCIALGKESPDYEGDIEDLFQAELYLISPLTEPERFLKKEYFLTSQQRDIERQILKRIRGERGGYFWFSGLPGTGKTLLLYDIAMKLSVRQRVCIIHCGE
;
A
#
# COMPACT_ATOMS: atom_id res chain seq x y z
N ILE A 1 7.36 -12.77 13.46
CA ILE A 1 6.42 -13.51 12.58
C ILE A 1 5.31 -14.04 13.46
N ARG A 2 4.06 -13.78 13.10
CA ARG A 2 2.91 -14.34 13.79
C ARG A 2 2.68 -15.78 13.32
N GLU A 3 2.20 -16.65 14.20
CA GLU A 3 2.00 -18.08 13.88
C GLU A 3 1.12 -18.30 12.63
N TRP A 4 0.03 -17.55 12.50
CA TRP A 4 -0.86 -17.64 11.34
C TRP A 4 -0.22 -17.16 10.02
N GLU A 5 0.73 -16.22 10.08
CA GLU A 5 1.49 -15.78 8.88
C GLU A 5 2.39 -16.91 8.38
N LEU A 6 3.04 -17.61 9.32
CA LEU A 6 3.87 -18.75 9.00
C LEU A 6 3.06 -19.90 8.38
N GLU A 7 1.88 -20.19 8.94
CA GLU A 7 0.99 -21.21 8.38
C GLU A 7 0.46 -20.82 6.99
N SER A 8 0.07 -19.55 6.80
CA SER A 8 -0.36 -19.06 5.49
C SER A 8 0.77 -19.12 4.46
N MET A 9 2.01 -18.84 4.87
CA MET A 9 3.18 -18.94 4.01
C MET A 9 3.49 -20.40 3.62
N LYS A 10 3.43 -21.34 4.57
CA LYS A 10 3.61 -22.77 4.28
C LYS A 10 2.57 -23.27 3.28
N SER A 11 1.30 -22.86 3.46
CA SER A 11 0.22 -23.20 2.54
C SER A 11 0.48 -22.62 1.14
N LEU A 12 0.91 -21.36 1.05
CA LEU A 12 1.30 -20.74 -0.23
C LEU A 12 2.43 -21.51 -0.92
N VAL A 13 3.50 -21.84 -0.18
CA VAL A 13 4.64 -22.60 -0.72
C VAL A 13 4.18 -23.95 -1.26
N HIS A 14 3.36 -24.68 -0.52
CA HIS A 14 2.81 -25.97 -0.97
C HIS A 14 2.01 -25.84 -2.28
N ARG A 15 1.26 -24.74 -2.44
CA ARG A 15 0.53 -24.47 -3.70
C ARG A 15 1.49 -24.11 -4.86
N LEU A 16 2.55 -23.37 -4.59
CA LEU A 16 3.57 -23.06 -5.60
C LEU A 16 4.32 -24.32 -6.05
N GLU A 17 4.69 -25.22 -5.13
CA GLU A 17 5.34 -26.52 -5.43
C GLU A 17 4.51 -27.38 -6.39
N ALA A 18 3.19 -27.28 -6.36
CA ALA A 18 2.31 -28.01 -7.28
C ALA A 18 2.35 -27.47 -8.73
N HIS A 19 2.94 -26.29 -8.96
CA HIS A 19 2.92 -25.60 -10.24
C HIS A 19 4.29 -25.18 -10.77
N MET A 20 5.36 -25.31 -9.96
CA MET A 20 6.72 -24.99 -10.36
C MET A 20 7.75 -25.80 -9.57
N ASP A 21 8.86 -26.21 -10.24
CA ASP A 21 9.87 -27.08 -9.64
C ASP A 21 10.86 -26.32 -8.73
N ASN A 22 11.08 -25.03 -8.97
CA ASN A 22 12.15 -24.25 -8.35
C ASN A 22 11.67 -23.26 -7.30
N VAL A 23 10.68 -23.63 -6.45
CA VAL A 23 10.11 -22.72 -5.42
C VAL A 23 11.19 -22.23 -4.45
N TYR A 24 12.14 -23.09 -4.09
CA TYR A 24 13.21 -22.77 -3.13
C TYR A 24 14.30 -21.83 -3.67
N SER A 25 14.31 -21.58 -4.98
CA SER A 25 15.19 -20.58 -5.58
C SER A 25 14.60 -19.18 -5.62
N LEU A 26 13.32 -19.04 -5.29
CA LEU A 26 12.65 -17.75 -5.27
C LEU A 26 13.18 -16.88 -4.14
N ARG A 27 13.43 -15.61 -4.45
CA ARG A 27 13.86 -14.61 -3.46
C ARG A 27 12.73 -13.64 -3.16
N PHE A 28 12.37 -13.54 -1.88
CA PHE A 28 11.37 -12.61 -1.39
C PHE A 28 11.91 -11.77 -0.26
N PHE A 29 11.53 -10.50 -0.25
CA PHE A 29 11.52 -9.70 0.96
C PHE A 29 10.24 -10.00 1.72
N TYR A 30 10.37 -10.39 2.97
CA TYR A 30 9.27 -10.80 3.82
C TYR A 30 8.97 -9.75 4.90
N SER A 31 7.68 -9.45 5.12
CA SER A 31 7.20 -8.54 6.17
C SER A 31 7.96 -7.20 6.16
N TYR A 32 8.20 -6.67 4.96
CA TYR A 32 8.92 -5.43 4.80
C TYR A 32 8.02 -4.23 5.09
N GLN A 33 8.44 -3.40 6.03
CA GLN A 33 7.74 -2.18 6.40
C GLN A 33 8.51 -0.95 5.91
N ILE A 34 7.87 -0.13 5.07
CA ILE A 34 8.48 1.12 4.61
C ILE A 34 8.72 2.03 5.83
N PRO A 35 9.98 2.47 6.07
CA PRO A 35 10.31 3.34 7.18
C PRO A 35 9.45 4.62 7.18
N ARG A 36 9.00 5.06 8.35
CA ARG A 36 8.17 6.27 8.59
C ARG A 36 6.76 6.25 8.01
N LEU A 37 6.45 5.39 7.04
CA LEU A 37 5.13 5.34 6.41
C LEU A 37 4.20 4.29 7.05
N GLY A 38 4.77 3.33 7.78
CA GLY A 38 4.01 2.27 8.43
C GLY A 38 3.26 1.36 7.46
N LYS A 39 3.68 1.37 6.18
CA LYS A 39 3.15 0.47 5.15
C LYS A 39 3.98 -0.79 5.13
N GLU A 40 3.31 -1.92 5.33
CA GLU A 40 3.90 -3.26 5.33
C GLU A 40 3.48 -4.01 4.07
N PHE A 41 4.39 -4.82 3.55
CA PHE A 41 4.17 -5.80 2.50
C PHE A 41 4.51 -7.19 3.05
N ASP A 42 3.60 -8.14 2.90
CA ASP A 42 3.83 -9.49 3.43
C ASP A 42 4.93 -10.21 2.64
N LEU A 43 4.83 -10.23 1.30
CA LEU A 43 5.83 -10.81 0.41
C LEU A 43 6.06 -9.91 -0.81
N LEU A 44 7.32 -9.56 -1.07
CA LEU A 44 7.74 -8.85 -2.28
C LEU A 44 8.84 -9.62 -2.99
N GLN A 45 8.64 -9.95 -4.26
CA GLN A 45 9.72 -10.31 -5.17
C GLN A 45 10.01 -9.10 -6.06
N ILE A 46 11.25 -8.66 -6.09
CA ILE A 46 11.69 -7.49 -6.88
C ILE A 46 12.73 -7.96 -7.89
N LYS A 47 12.40 -7.82 -9.17
CA LYS A 47 13.28 -8.06 -10.30
C LYS A 47 13.57 -6.74 -11.03
N ASP A 48 14.48 -6.76 -11.98
CA ASP A 48 14.85 -5.54 -12.73
C ASP A 48 13.68 -4.86 -13.43
N ASP A 49 12.75 -5.63 -13.96
CA ASP A 49 11.63 -5.14 -14.76
C ASP A 49 10.25 -5.39 -14.14
N GLN A 50 10.19 -6.13 -13.03
CA GLN A 50 8.93 -6.59 -12.45
C GLN A 50 8.98 -6.64 -10.92
N ILE A 51 7.84 -6.37 -10.30
CA ILE A 51 7.58 -6.59 -8.88
C ILE A 51 6.35 -7.49 -8.75
N VAL A 52 6.47 -8.57 -7.97
CA VAL A 52 5.34 -9.38 -7.54
C VAL A 52 5.11 -9.14 -6.06
N ASN A 53 3.93 -8.63 -5.72
CA ASN A 53 3.47 -8.45 -4.34
C ASN A 53 2.40 -9.49 -4.03
N ILE A 54 2.58 -10.25 -2.94
CA ILE A 54 1.60 -11.21 -2.46
C ILE A 54 1.28 -10.87 -1.00
N GLU A 55 0.00 -10.56 -0.74
CA GLU A 55 -0.52 -10.38 0.61
C GLU A 55 -1.10 -11.68 1.13
N LEU A 56 -0.89 -11.96 2.42
CA LEU A 56 -1.36 -13.17 3.08
C LEU A 56 -2.57 -12.86 3.98
N LYS A 57 -3.60 -13.68 3.91
CA LYS A 57 -4.77 -13.63 4.78
C LYS A 57 -5.06 -15.01 5.34
N SER A 58 -5.24 -15.11 6.65
CA SER A 58 -5.58 -16.37 7.32
C SER A 58 -7.08 -16.63 7.38
N GLY A 59 -7.91 -15.63 7.16
CA GLY A 59 -9.36 -15.70 7.22
C GLY A 59 -10.04 -14.91 6.11
N ILE A 60 -11.36 -15.05 6.04
CA ILE A 60 -12.21 -14.41 5.03
C ILE A 60 -12.11 -12.88 5.14
N VAL A 61 -11.82 -12.24 4.02
CA VAL A 61 -11.74 -10.79 3.87
C VAL A 61 -12.57 -10.38 2.66
N SER A 62 -13.31 -9.28 2.75
CA SER A 62 -14.13 -8.80 1.64
C SER A 62 -13.25 -8.34 0.45
N ASP A 63 -13.75 -8.57 -0.77
CA ASP A 63 -13.08 -8.14 -2.01
C ASP A 63 -12.75 -6.66 -2.00
N GLU A 64 -13.63 -5.83 -1.44
CA GLU A 64 -13.38 -4.38 -1.34
C GLU A 64 -12.21 -4.05 -0.41
N ALA A 65 -12.03 -4.79 0.69
CA ALA A 65 -10.88 -4.62 1.58
C ALA A 65 -9.58 -5.06 0.91
N ILE A 66 -9.60 -6.19 0.22
CA ILE A 66 -8.48 -6.70 -0.59
C ILE A 66 -8.14 -5.70 -1.69
N ARG A 67 -9.14 -5.27 -2.47
CA ARG A 67 -8.98 -4.30 -3.55
C ARG A 67 -8.29 -3.03 -3.06
N ARG A 68 -8.76 -2.46 -1.96
CA ARG A 68 -8.20 -1.25 -1.36
C ARG A 68 -6.76 -1.45 -0.92
N GLN A 69 -6.44 -2.58 -0.31
CA GLN A 69 -5.08 -2.91 0.11
C GLN A 69 -4.14 -3.04 -1.10
N LEU A 70 -4.54 -3.80 -2.13
CA LEU A 70 -3.70 -4.03 -3.31
C LEU A 70 -3.51 -2.76 -4.15
N ILE A 71 -4.53 -1.89 -4.27
CA ILE A 71 -4.39 -0.57 -4.91
C ILE A 71 -3.38 0.28 -4.13
N GLN A 72 -3.47 0.29 -2.81
CA GLN A 72 -2.50 1.02 -1.98
C GLN A 72 -1.09 0.46 -2.15
N ASN A 73 -0.92 -0.85 -2.17
CA ASN A 73 0.37 -1.49 -2.39
C ASN A 73 0.96 -1.08 -3.75
N ARG A 74 0.16 -1.20 -4.80
CA ARG A 74 0.58 -0.83 -6.15
C ARG A 74 0.99 0.64 -6.25
N TYR A 75 0.30 1.54 -5.56
CA TYR A 75 0.70 2.94 -5.49
C TYR A 75 2.13 3.10 -4.96
N TYR A 76 2.46 2.48 -3.81
CA TYR A 76 3.80 2.56 -3.24
C TYR A 76 4.87 1.90 -4.14
N LEU A 77 4.51 0.87 -4.86
CA LEU A 77 5.42 0.16 -5.76
C LEU A 77 5.59 0.85 -7.13
N SER A 78 4.63 1.69 -7.53
CA SER A 78 4.62 2.34 -8.86
C SER A 78 5.75 3.33 -9.07
N VAL A 79 6.35 3.86 -8.00
CA VAL A 79 7.49 4.78 -8.06
C VAL A 79 8.73 4.17 -8.70
N PHE A 80 8.83 2.84 -8.74
CA PHE A 80 9.99 2.13 -9.31
C PHE A 80 9.91 1.98 -10.84
N GLY A 81 8.79 2.36 -11.48
CA GLY A 81 8.62 2.25 -12.93
C GLY A 81 8.65 0.83 -13.48
N LYS A 82 8.50 -0.19 -12.61
CA LYS A 82 8.49 -1.60 -12.97
C LYS A 82 7.06 -2.10 -13.20
N SER A 83 6.90 -3.22 -13.93
CA SER A 83 5.62 -3.93 -14.01
C SER A 83 5.25 -4.48 -12.63
N ILE A 84 4.02 -4.23 -12.17
CA ILE A 84 3.56 -4.64 -10.83
C ILE A 84 2.43 -5.65 -10.96
N LEU A 85 2.62 -6.81 -10.34
CA LEU A 85 1.62 -7.86 -10.21
C LEU A 85 1.25 -7.99 -8.73
N SER A 86 -0.01 -7.78 -8.40
CA SER A 86 -0.49 -7.75 -7.02
C SER A 86 -1.52 -8.85 -6.79
N TYR A 87 -1.23 -9.70 -5.80
CA TYR A 87 -2.04 -10.85 -5.42
C TYR A 87 -2.37 -10.80 -3.92
N THR A 88 -3.46 -11.48 -3.55
CA THR A 88 -3.74 -11.87 -2.17
C THR A 88 -4.01 -13.37 -2.12
N TYR A 89 -3.39 -14.06 -1.21
CA TYR A 89 -3.66 -15.46 -0.91
C TYR A 89 -4.39 -15.60 0.41
N ILE A 90 -5.57 -16.21 0.39
CA ILE A 90 -6.43 -16.47 1.54
C ILE A 90 -6.27 -17.93 1.92
N SER A 91 -5.45 -18.22 2.94
CA SER A 91 -5.07 -19.59 3.28
C SER A 91 -6.22 -20.45 3.83
N SER A 92 -7.21 -19.85 4.50
CA SER A 92 -8.39 -20.57 5.01
C SER A 92 -9.28 -21.14 3.91
N GLU A 93 -9.26 -20.55 2.72
CA GLU A 93 -10.09 -20.94 1.58
C GLU A 93 -9.25 -21.50 0.42
N ASP A 94 -7.93 -21.56 0.60
CA ASP A 94 -6.97 -21.91 -0.46
C ASP A 94 -7.22 -21.10 -1.74
N HIS A 95 -7.54 -19.82 -1.56
CA HIS A 95 -8.04 -18.94 -2.60
C HIS A 95 -7.02 -17.86 -2.96
N LEU A 96 -6.67 -17.77 -4.24
CA LEU A 96 -5.78 -16.75 -4.79
C LEU A 96 -6.61 -15.73 -5.57
N VAL A 97 -6.42 -14.46 -5.29
CA VAL A 97 -7.03 -13.36 -6.05
C VAL A 97 -5.96 -12.41 -6.59
N ARG A 98 -6.27 -11.71 -7.68
CA ARG A 98 -5.38 -10.77 -8.32
C ARG A 98 -6.06 -9.43 -8.57
N LEU A 99 -5.31 -8.34 -8.41
CA LEU A 99 -5.72 -7.01 -8.84
C LEU A 99 -5.40 -6.81 -10.34
N THR A 100 -6.39 -6.45 -11.12
CA THR A 100 -6.21 -6.08 -12.54
C THR A 100 -5.67 -4.65 -12.68
N ASN A 101 -5.23 -4.29 -13.90
CA ASN A 101 -4.79 -2.91 -14.20
C ASN A 101 -5.93 -1.89 -14.12
N HIS A 102 -7.18 -2.35 -14.15
CA HIS A 102 -8.38 -1.51 -14.02
C HIS A 102 -8.99 -1.53 -12.62
N ASP A 103 -8.19 -1.90 -11.62
CA ASP A 103 -8.58 -1.91 -10.20
C ASP A 103 -9.72 -2.87 -9.84
N HIS A 104 -9.87 -3.95 -10.58
CA HIS A 104 -10.82 -5.00 -10.24
C HIS A 104 -10.11 -6.20 -9.61
N ILE A 105 -10.77 -6.82 -8.62
CA ILE A 105 -10.36 -8.12 -8.09
C ILE A 105 -10.92 -9.21 -9.00
N VAL A 106 -10.07 -10.14 -9.39
CA VAL A 106 -10.41 -11.32 -10.18
C VAL A 106 -9.76 -12.55 -9.58
N GLU A 107 -10.28 -13.72 -9.91
CA GLU A 107 -9.65 -15.00 -9.56
C GLU A 107 -8.20 -15.02 -10.03
N GLY A 108 -7.30 -15.45 -9.16
CA GLY A 108 -5.88 -15.60 -9.46
C GLY A 108 -5.60 -16.94 -10.14
N ASP A 109 -4.77 -16.90 -11.17
CA ASP A 109 -4.28 -18.10 -11.85
C ASP A 109 -2.90 -18.49 -11.30
N TRP A 110 -2.82 -19.65 -10.67
CA TRP A 110 -1.58 -20.19 -10.10
C TRP A 110 -0.47 -20.36 -11.11
N LYS A 111 -0.80 -20.79 -12.34
CA LYS A 111 0.20 -20.93 -13.42
C LYS A 111 0.77 -19.58 -13.82
N GLN A 112 -0.08 -18.57 -13.95
CA GLN A 112 0.37 -17.20 -14.25
C GLN A 112 1.21 -16.61 -13.13
N LEU A 113 0.87 -16.86 -11.86
CA LEU A 113 1.69 -16.45 -10.72
C LEU A 113 3.06 -17.13 -10.78
N CYS A 114 3.11 -18.44 -11.01
CA CYS A 114 4.38 -19.19 -11.09
C CYS A 114 5.25 -18.74 -12.27
N ILE A 115 4.65 -18.45 -13.43
CA ILE A 115 5.36 -17.89 -14.59
C ILE A 115 5.95 -16.52 -14.22
N ALA A 116 5.19 -15.67 -13.53
CA ALA A 116 5.68 -14.37 -13.09
C ALA A 116 6.82 -14.47 -12.08
N LEU A 117 6.70 -15.37 -11.09
CA LEU A 117 7.74 -15.60 -10.08
C LEU A 117 9.00 -16.19 -10.66
N GLY A 118 8.86 -17.14 -11.61
CA GLY A 118 9.97 -17.81 -12.29
C GLY A 118 10.54 -17.05 -13.49
N LYS A 119 10.13 -15.80 -13.71
CA LYS A 119 10.61 -15.00 -14.86
C LYS A 119 12.13 -14.89 -14.85
N GLU A 120 12.74 -15.12 -16.01
CA GLU A 120 14.18 -14.95 -16.24
C GLU A 120 14.54 -13.45 -16.31
N SER A 121 14.65 -12.83 -15.16
CA SER A 121 15.08 -11.45 -14.98
C SER A 121 15.87 -11.40 -13.67
N PRO A 122 16.97 -10.63 -13.58
CA PRO A 122 17.78 -10.56 -12.37
C PRO A 122 16.96 -10.12 -11.17
N ASP A 123 17.16 -10.80 -10.04
CA ASP A 123 16.61 -10.37 -8.77
C ASP A 123 17.34 -9.12 -8.27
N TYR A 124 16.62 -8.23 -7.60
CA TYR A 124 17.23 -7.10 -6.94
C TYR A 124 18.12 -7.58 -5.78
N GLU A 125 19.39 -7.24 -5.82
CA GLU A 125 20.40 -7.66 -4.83
C GLU A 125 20.80 -6.55 -3.84
N GLY A 126 20.28 -5.34 -4.02
CA GLY A 126 20.56 -4.19 -3.16
C GLY A 126 19.80 -4.22 -1.83
N ASP A 127 20.05 -3.22 -0.99
CA ASP A 127 19.27 -3.01 0.21
C ASP A 127 17.87 -2.50 -0.15
N ILE A 128 16.84 -3.15 0.35
CA ILE A 128 15.45 -2.75 0.08
C ILE A 128 15.15 -1.35 0.64
N GLU A 129 15.83 -0.92 1.71
CA GLU A 129 15.67 0.42 2.27
C GLU A 129 16.14 1.52 1.30
N ASP A 130 17.12 1.23 0.46
CA ASP A 130 17.60 2.16 -0.58
C ASP A 130 16.53 2.39 -1.68
N LEU A 131 15.65 1.41 -1.91
CA LEU A 131 14.55 1.56 -2.85
C LEU A 131 13.41 2.41 -2.29
N PHE A 132 13.04 2.20 -1.02
CA PHE A 132 11.86 2.80 -0.41
C PHE A 132 12.18 4.07 0.38
N GLN A 133 12.75 5.06 -0.29
CA GLN A 133 13.02 6.37 0.32
C GLN A 133 11.71 7.12 0.57
N ALA A 134 11.51 7.62 1.79
CA ALA A 134 10.28 8.30 2.18
C ALA A 134 9.96 9.52 1.31
N GLU A 135 11.00 10.18 0.79
CA GLU A 135 10.91 11.35 -0.09
C GLU A 135 10.16 11.07 -1.39
N LEU A 136 10.19 9.83 -1.89
CA LEU A 136 9.47 9.40 -3.10
C LEU A 136 7.94 9.45 -2.94
N TYR A 137 7.45 9.45 -1.70
CA TYR A 137 6.02 9.38 -1.37
C TYR A 137 5.45 10.68 -0.82
N LEU A 138 6.29 11.70 -0.65
CA LEU A 138 5.87 13.00 -0.16
C LEU A 138 5.24 13.81 -1.30
N ILE A 139 3.91 13.84 -1.33
CA ILE A 139 3.17 14.79 -2.17
C ILE A 139 2.91 16.05 -1.37
N SER A 140 3.36 17.16 -1.91
CA SER A 140 3.03 18.48 -1.36
C SER A 140 1.85 19.07 -2.13
N PRO A 141 0.73 19.39 -1.47
CA PRO A 141 -0.40 20.06 -2.11
C PRO A 141 -0.02 21.42 -2.73
N LEU A 142 1.07 22.00 -2.25
CA LEU A 142 1.57 23.32 -2.71
C LEU A 142 2.40 23.21 -3.99
N THR A 143 3.24 22.19 -4.10
CA THR A 143 4.13 22.02 -5.26
C THR A 143 3.55 21.11 -6.34
N GLU A 144 2.63 20.20 -5.98
CA GLU A 144 1.99 19.24 -6.87
C GLU A 144 0.44 19.25 -6.73
N PRO A 145 -0.21 20.42 -6.92
CA PRO A 145 -1.64 20.57 -6.67
C PRO A 145 -2.50 19.66 -7.55
N GLU A 146 -2.09 19.39 -8.79
CA GLU A 146 -2.84 18.52 -9.70
C GLU A 146 -2.90 17.09 -9.19
N ARG A 147 -1.78 16.54 -8.73
CA ARG A 147 -1.72 15.19 -8.13
C ARG A 147 -2.55 15.11 -6.86
N PHE A 148 -2.47 16.17 -6.03
CA PHE A 148 -3.28 16.25 -4.83
C PHE A 148 -4.78 16.27 -5.16
N LEU A 149 -5.24 17.10 -6.10
CA LEU A 149 -6.65 17.18 -6.50
C LEU A 149 -7.15 15.88 -7.13
N LYS A 150 -6.32 15.15 -7.85
CA LYS A 150 -6.61 13.81 -8.38
C LYS A 150 -6.61 12.72 -7.31
N LYS A 151 -6.30 13.06 -6.07
CA LYS A 151 -6.17 12.11 -4.93
C LYS A 151 -5.11 11.03 -5.16
N GLU A 152 -4.03 11.37 -5.85
CA GLU A 152 -2.89 10.51 -6.10
C GLU A 152 -1.96 10.44 -4.88
N TYR A 153 -2.52 10.22 -3.69
CA TYR A 153 -1.80 10.08 -2.42
C TYR A 153 -2.58 9.18 -1.46
N PHE A 154 -1.88 8.66 -0.47
CA PHE A 154 -2.51 7.93 0.63
C PHE A 154 -2.07 8.52 1.97
N LEU A 155 -3.04 8.70 2.87
CA LEU A 155 -2.74 9.01 4.25
C LEU A 155 -2.27 7.73 4.97
N THR A 156 -1.29 7.87 5.85
CA THR A 156 -0.89 6.79 6.76
C THR A 156 -2.05 6.40 7.69
N SER A 157 -1.97 5.23 8.32
CA SER A 157 -3.00 4.82 9.29
C SER A 157 -3.17 5.84 10.41
N GLN A 158 -2.07 6.38 10.94
CA GLN A 158 -2.09 7.42 11.96
C GLN A 158 -2.76 8.71 11.46
N GLN A 159 -2.42 9.18 10.26
CA GLN A 159 -3.04 10.36 9.66
C GLN A 159 -4.54 10.17 9.46
N ARG A 160 -4.98 8.98 9.01
CA ARG A 160 -6.41 8.65 8.87
C ARG A 160 -7.16 8.65 10.19
N ASP A 161 -6.54 8.19 11.26
CA ASP A 161 -7.15 8.19 12.58
C ASP A 161 -7.29 9.62 13.12
N ILE A 162 -6.27 10.46 12.96
CA ILE A 162 -6.33 11.90 13.28
C ILE A 162 -7.42 12.58 12.48
N GLU A 163 -7.47 12.36 11.17
CA GLU A 163 -8.51 12.89 10.29
C GLU A 163 -9.92 12.53 10.78
N ARG A 164 -10.17 11.24 11.05
CA ARG A 164 -11.46 10.75 11.53
C ARG A 164 -11.88 11.44 12.85
N GLN A 165 -10.93 11.57 13.77
CA GLN A 165 -11.19 12.22 15.06
C GLN A 165 -11.56 13.69 14.87
N ILE A 166 -10.83 14.43 14.04
CA ILE A 166 -11.10 15.84 13.76
C ILE A 166 -12.45 16.00 13.06
N LEU A 167 -12.71 15.25 11.99
CA LEU A 167 -14.00 15.34 11.28
C LEU A 167 -15.18 14.96 12.16
N LYS A 168 -15.02 13.99 13.08
CA LYS A 168 -16.05 13.62 14.05
C LYS A 168 -16.35 14.78 15.01
N ARG A 169 -15.30 15.42 15.55
CA ARG A 169 -15.48 16.57 16.47
C ARG A 169 -16.12 17.77 15.78
N ILE A 170 -15.67 18.12 14.57
CA ILE A 170 -16.26 19.23 13.81
C ILE A 170 -17.76 19.00 13.52
N ARG A 171 -18.18 17.76 13.32
CA ARG A 171 -19.60 17.41 13.07
C ARG A 171 -20.46 17.44 14.34
N GLY A 172 -19.86 17.17 15.50
CA GLY A 172 -20.58 17.06 16.78
C GLY A 172 -20.58 18.32 17.62
N GLU A 173 -19.64 19.22 17.44
CA GLU A 173 -19.42 20.42 18.26
C GLU A 173 -19.49 21.68 17.39
N ARG A 174 -19.97 22.80 17.99
CA ARG A 174 -20.06 24.12 17.30
C ARG A 174 -18.69 24.82 17.27
N GLY A 175 -17.71 24.18 16.68
CA GLY A 175 -16.35 24.72 16.49
C GLY A 175 -15.30 24.07 17.38
N GLY A 176 -14.04 24.33 17.08
CA GLY A 176 -12.88 23.82 17.80
C GLY A 176 -11.59 24.30 17.16
N TYR A 177 -10.53 24.31 17.95
CA TYR A 177 -9.18 24.59 17.48
C TYR A 177 -8.40 23.27 17.48
N PHE A 178 -7.72 23.01 16.37
CA PHE A 178 -6.87 21.83 16.21
C PHE A 178 -5.50 22.29 15.73
N TRP A 179 -4.46 21.69 16.26
CA TRP A 179 -3.11 21.92 15.76
C TRP A 179 -2.41 20.59 15.52
N PHE A 180 -1.51 20.57 14.54
CA PHE A 180 -0.66 19.43 14.24
C PHE A 180 0.77 19.78 14.62
N SER A 181 1.39 18.94 15.43
CA SER A 181 2.82 18.97 15.70
C SER A 181 3.47 17.69 15.22
N GLY A 182 4.71 17.78 14.79
CA GLY A 182 5.47 16.63 14.30
C GLY A 182 6.71 17.08 13.52
N LEU A 183 7.59 16.13 13.24
CA LEU A 183 8.82 16.38 12.50
C LEU A 183 8.55 16.90 11.07
N PRO A 184 9.49 17.61 10.45
CA PRO A 184 9.44 17.91 9.02
C PRO A 184 9.25 16.65 8.18
N GLY A 185 8.52 16.74 7.07
CA GLY A 185 8.29 15.61 6.17
C GLY A 185 7.27 14.57 6.65
N THR A 186 6.59 14.75 7.78
CA THR A 186 5.57 13.81 8.29
C THR A 186 4.18 13.97 7.66
N GLY A 187 4.03 14.80 6.62
CA GLY A 187 2.79 14.99 5.88
C GLY A 187 1.72 15.83 6.60
N LYS A 188 2.11 16.71 7.55
CA LYS A 188 1.17 17.59 8.25
C LYS A 188 0.36 18.47 7.31
N THR A 189 1.05 19.09 6.34
CA THR A 189 0.42 19.93 5.32
C THR A 189 -0.55 19.12 4.47
N LEU A 190 -0.15 17.93 4.02
CA LEU A 190 -1.01 17.02 3.26
C LEU A 190 -2.28 16.68 4.04
N LEU A 191 -2.15 16.32 5.32
CA LEU A 191 -3.30 16.00 6.19
C LEU A 191 -4.24 17.20 6.37
N LEU A 192 -3.68 18.40 6.57
CA LEU A 192 -4.47 19.62 6.69
C LEU A 192 -5.29 19.90 5.43
N TYR A 193 -4.66 19.80 4.27
CA TYR A 193 -5.32 20.02 2.97
C TYR A 193 -6.36 18.93 2.67
N ASP A 194 -6.10 17.67 3.02
CA ASP A 194 -7.07 16.57 2.85
C ASP A 194 -8.33 16.79 3.72
N ILE A 195 -8.16 17.19 4.99
CA ILE A 195 -9.27 17.55 5.87
C ILE A 195 -10.04 18.73 5.32
N ALA A 196 -9.34 19.78 4.87
CA ALA A 196 -9.96 20.97 4.28
C ALA A 196 -10.78 20.62 3.04
N MET A 197 -10.25 19.78 2.16
CA MET A 197 -10.95 19.32 0.95
C MET A 197 -12.21 18.51 1.29
N LYS A 198 -12.17 17.65 2.31
CA LYS A 198 -13.35 16.90 2.77
C LYS A 198 -14.42 17.79 3.41
N LEU A 199 -14.02 18.86 4.09
CA LEU A 199 -14.92 19.84 4.66
C LEU A 199 -15.55 20.74 3.59
N SER A 200 -14.79 21.08 2.53
CA SER A 200 -15.23 21.99 1.46
C SER A 200 -16.46 21.50 0.69
N VAL A 201 -16.74 20.19 0.74
CA VAL A 201 -17.94 19.59 0.14
C VAL A 201 -19.24 20.13 0.78
N ARG A 202 -19.18 20.55 2.05
CA ARG A 202 -20.36 20.93 2.83
C ARG A 202 -20.34 22.36 3.38
N GLN A 203 -19.19 22.99 3.37
CA GLN A 203 -19.02 24.34 3.93
C GLN A 203 -17.91 25.09 3.22
N ARG A 204 -17.88 26.40 3.33
CA ARG A 204 -16.77 27.21 2.83
C ARG A 204 -15.55 27.00 3.71
N VAL A 205 -14.44 26.70 3.08
CA VAL A 205 -13.15 26.49 3.74
C VAL A 205 -12.13 27.45 3.13
N CYS A 206 -11.34 28.09 3.98
CA CYS A 206 -10.21 28.92 3.57
C CYS A 206 -8.95 28.34 4.20
N ILE A 207 -7.91 28.13 3.40
CA ILE A 207 -6.58 27.73 3.89
C ILE A 207 -5.70 28.97 3.80
N ILE A 208 -5.13 29.37 4.93
CA ILE A 208 -4.14 30.44 5.00
C ILE A 208 -2.78 29.78 5.21
N HIS A 209 -1.89 29.95 4.26
CA HIS A 209 -0.53 29.45 4.34
C HIS A 209 0.40 30.62 4.68
N CYS A 210 1.02 30.55 5.87
CA CYS A 210 1.99 31.53 6.35
C CYS A 210 3.36 30.86 6.44
N GLY A 211 4.04 30.70 5.33
CA GLY A 211 5.38 30.12 5.23
C GLY A 211 6.11 30.67 4.03
N GLU A 212 7.43 30.71 4.09
CA GLU A 212 8.30 31.03 2.95
C GLU A 212 8.27 29.92 1.91
#